data_53a9cbc886959bf5090b0780db99c4d6
#
_entry.id   53a9cbc886959bf5090b0780db99c4d6
#
_cell.length_a   1.000
_cell.length_b   1.000
_cell.length_c   1.000
_cell.angle_alpha   90.00
_cell.angle_beta   90.00
_cell.angle_gamma   90.00
#
_symmetry.space_group_name_H-M   'P 1'
#
loop_
_entity.id
_entity.type
_entity.pdbx_description
1 polymer ?
#
loop_
_entity_poly.entity_id
_entity_poly.type
_entity_poly.pdbx_seq_one_letter_code
_entity_poly.pdbx_strand_id
1 'polypeptide(L)'
;MQHIFIINPTAGKVDASVALIPQIHAAASRAGLHPTIEVTRRAGQARDLAAQYAAGGEEVYLYACGGDGTLNEILQGTVGHPNAAIGCVPCGSGNDYVRNFGTQAQFLDLDAQLVAQPFAADVIRTPQGCGIDIYAAGIDAQVANGIPKWRRVPFCGGTTAYTLSILEAVCSTFRHRLRITADDRQLEDTFMMLAVCNGQQY
;
A
#
# COMPACT_ATOMS: atom_id res chain seq x y z
N MET A 1 -3.70 6.81 -23.43
CA MET A 1 -3.88 6.70 -21.96
C MET A 1 -4.57 5.39 -21.66
N GLN A 2 -3.98 4.56 -20.81
CA GLN A 2 -4.51 3.25 -20.45
C GLN A 2 -5.01 3.27 -18.99
N HIS A 3 -6.08 2.55 -18.69
CA HIS A 3 -6.61 2.37 -17.35
C HIS A 3 -6.47 0.88 -16.96
N ILE A 4 -5.68 0.60 -15.92
CA ILE A 4 -5.35 -0.76 -15.50
C ILE A 4 -5.75 -0.94 -14.04
N PHE A 5 -6.69 -1.84 -13.78
CA PHE A 5 -7.11 -2.20 -12.41
C PHE A 5 -6.36 -3.45 -11.98
N ILE A 6 -5.53 -3.33 -10.95
CA ILE A 6 -4.77 -4.44 -10.37
C ILE A 6 -5.45 -4.84 -9.06
N ILE A 7 -6.14 -5.96 -9.06
CA ILE A 7 -6.97 -6.43 -7.95
C ILE A 7 -6.22 -7.49 -7.16
N ASN A 8 -6.07 -7.26 -5.86
CA ASN A 8 -5.65 -8.28 -4.92
C ASN A 8 -6.88 -8.97 -4.32
N PRO A 9 -7.22 -10.20 -4.72
CA PRO A 9 -8.43 -10.88 -4.28
C PRO A 9 -8.42 -11.21 -2.78
N THR A 10 -7.24 -11.22 -2.14
CA THR A 10 -7.07 -11.58 -0.73
C THR A 10 -6.90 -10.38 0.20
N ALA A 11 -7.09 -9.15 -0.29
CA ALA A 11 -6.87 -7.93 0.50
C ALA A 11 -7.88 -7.75 1.65
N GLY A 12 -9.10 -8.24 1.49
CA GLY A 12 -10.19 -8.13 2.45
C GLY A 12 -10.58 -9.46 3.08
N LYS A 13 -11.79 -9.49 3.65
CA LYS A 13 -12.37 -10.73 4.22
C LYS A 13 -12.99 -11.65 3.15
N VAL A 14 -13.31 -11.10 2.00
CA VAL A 14 -13.91 -11.79 0.86
C VAL A 14 -13.13 -11.43 -0.39
N ASP A 15 -13.25 -12.26 -1.43
CA ASP A 15 -12.60 -11.98 -2.71
C ASP A 15 -13.16 -10.69 -3.33
N ALA A 16 -12.33 -9.63 -3.31
CA ALA A 16 -12.71 -8.33 -3.81
C ALA A 16 -12.99 -8.33 -5.33
N SER A 17 -12.40 -9.26 -6.09
CA SER A 17 -12.56 -9.32 -7.54
C SER A 17 -14.02 -9.59 -7.94
N VAL A 18 -14.73 -10.41 -7.17
CA VAL A 18 -16.13 -10.79 -7.44
C VAL A 18 -17.05 -9.56 -7.49
N ALA A 19 -16.85 -8.62 -6.56
CA ALA A 19 -17.67 -7.41 -6.49
C ALA A 19 -17.13 -6.29 -7.40
N LEU A 20 -15.81 -6.13 -7.49
CA LEU A 20 -15.21 -5.01 -8.21
C LEU A 20 -15.26 -5.14 -9.72
N ILE A 21 -15.03 -6.33 -10.28
CA ILE A 21 -14.99 -6.51 -11.75
C ILE A 21 -16.28 -6.00 -12.43
N PRO A 22 -17.49 -6.39 -11.98
CA PRO A 22 -18.72 -5.86 -12.57
C PRO A 22 -18.87 -4.34 -12.41
N GLN A 23 -18.43 -3.79 -11.26
CA GLN A 23 -18.51 -2.36 -10.99
C GLN A 23 -17.55 -1.56 -11.88
N ILE A 24 -16.33 -2.07 -12.08
CA ILE A 24 -15.34 -1.46 -12.99
C ILE A 24 -15.89 -1.44 -14.42
N HIS A 25 -16.43 -2.56 -14.92
CA HIS A 25 -17.02 -2.59 -16.26
C HIS A 25 -18.18 -1.62 -16.40
N ALA A 26 -19.04 -1.51 -15.40
CA ALA A 26 -20.18 -0.60 -15.42
C ALA A 26 -19.74 0.88 -15.44
N ALA A 27 -18.78 1.26 -14.58
CA ALA A 27 -18.23 2.62 -14.54
C ALA A 27 -17.48 2.97 -15.84
N ALA A 28 -16.65 2.04 -16.33
CA ALA A 28 -15.92 2.22 -17.58
C ALA A 28 -16.85 2.38 -18.79
N SER A 29 -17.93 1.60 -18.84
CA SER A 29 -18.95 1.73 -19.89
C SER A 29 -19.61 3.12 -19.88
N ARG A 30 -19.92 3.67 -18.70
CA ARG A 30 -20.45 5.03 -18.58
C ARG A 30 -19.46 6.09 -19.05
N ALA A 31 -18.18 5.87 -18.78
CA ALA A 31 -17.10 6.77 -19.18
C ALA A 31 -16.62 6.57 -20.64
N GLY A 32 -17.13 5.58 -21.36
CA GLY A 32 -16.66 5.23 -22.71
C GLY A 32 -15.21 4.68 -22.74
N LEU A 33 -14.75 4.05 -21.65
CA LEU A 33 -13.41 3.52 -21.48
C LEU A 33 -13.39 1.99 -21.56
N HIS A 34 -12.20 1.46 -21.88
CA HIS A 34 -11.94 0.02 -21.96
C HIS A 34 -10.74 -0.34 -21.06
N PRO A 35 -10.95 -0.48 -19.75
CA PRO A 35 -9.86 -0.79 -18.84
C PRO A 35 -9.38 -2.23 -18.97
N THR A 36 -8.11 -2.45 -18.66
CA THR A 36 -7.57 -3.77 -18.41
C THR A 36 -7.75 -4.12 -16.92
N ILE A 37 -8.14 -5.36 -16.64
CA ILE A 37 -8.31 -5.86 -15.26
C ILE A 37 -7.36 -7.01 -15.04
N GLU A 38 -6.47 -6.87 -14.08
CA GLU A 38 -5.50 -7.87 -13.64
C GLU A 38 -5.84 -8.34 -12.23
N VAL A 39 -5.98 -9.64 -12.03
CA VAL A 39 -6.17 -10.23 -10.70
C VAL A 39 -4.90 -10.93 -10.26
N THR A 40 -4.31 -10.48 -9.16
CA THR A 40 -3.05 -11.03 -8.67
C THR A 40 -3.25 -12.44 -8.07
N ARG A 41 -2.22 -13.29 -8.22
CA ARG A 41 -2.22 -14.68 -7.75
C ARG A 41 -1.12 -14.96 -6.72
N ARG A 42 -0.21 -14.02 -6.52
CA ARG A 42 0.91 -14.13 -5.59
C ARG A 42 1.37 -12.75 -5.10
N ALA A 43 2.02 -12.73 -3.95
CA ALA A 43 2.71 -11.54 -3.46
C ALA A 43 3.78 -11.06 -4.46
N GLY A 44 3.97 -9.76 -4.57
CA GLY A 44 4.88 -9.11 -5.51
C GLY A 44 4.37 -9.02 -6.94
N GLN A 45 3.25 -9.67 -7.29
CA GLN A 45 2.75 -9.63 -8.67
C GLN A 45 2.19 -8.26 -9.05
N ALA A 46 1.58 -7.54 -8.10
CA ALA A 46 1.09 -6.19 -8.37
C ALA A 46 2.24 -5.25 -8.75
N ARG A 47 3.41 -5.39 -8.12
CA ARG A 47 4.63 -4.66 -8.48
C ARG A 47 5.09 -5.01 -9.91
N ASP A 48 5.16 -6.31 -10.22
CA ASP A 48 5.67 -6.77 -11.51
C ASP A 48 4.76 -6.29 -12.65
N LEU A 49 3.44 -6.35 -12.48
CA LEU A 49 2.46 -5.82 -13.42
C LEU A 49 2.58 -4.30 -13.56
N ALA A 50 2.65 -3.57 -12.45
CA ALA A 50 2.80 -2.12 -12.47
C ALA A 50 4.06 -1.69 -13.22
N ALA A 51 5.20 -2.34 -12.98
CA ALA A 51 6.44 -2.08 -13.70
C ALA A 51 6.32 -2.38 -15.20
N GLN A 52 5.66 -3.47 -15.58
CA GLN A 52 5.43 -3.84 -16.99
C GLN A 52 4.61 -2.76 -17.71
N TYR A 53 3.49 -2.31 -17.14
CA TYR A 53 2.66 -1.27 -17.77
C TYR A 53 3.34 0.09 -17.78
N ALA A 54 4.02 0.48 -16.72
CA ALA A 54 4.75 1.75 -16.66
C ALA A 54 5.91 1.81 -17.65
N ALA A 55 6.62 0.69 -17.87
CA ALA A 55 7.72 0.61 -18.84
C ALA A 55 7.26 0.73 -20.31
N GLY A 56 5.97 0.59 -20.60
CA GLY A 56 5.42 0.73 -21.95
C GLY A 56 5.52 2.13 -22.55
N GLY A 57 5.83 3.15 -21.73
CA GLY A 57 6.07 4.53 -22.18
C GLY A 57 4.81 5.34 -22.50
N GLU A 58 3.65 4.72 -22.63
CA GLU A 58 2.36 5.40 -22.76
C GLU A 58 1.86 5.87 -21.40
N GLU A 59 1.03 6.91 -21.38
CA GLU A 59 0.35 7.32 -20.14
C GLU A 59 -0.54 6.18 -19.61
N VAL A 60 -0.34 5.83 -18.34
CA VAL A 60 -1.06 4.75 -17.68
C VAL A 60 -1.56 5.16 -16.30
N TYR A 61 -2.82 4.86 -16.02
CA TYR A 61 -3.44 4.94 -14.70
C TYR A 61 -3.56 3.53 -14.12
N LEU A 62 -2.84 3.28 -13.03
CA LEU A 62 -2.81 2.00 -12.32
C LEU A 62 -3.63 2.11 -11.05
N TYR A 63 -4.76 1.40 -10.99
CA TYR A 63 -5.65 1.40 -9.82
C TYR A 63 -5.29 0.26 -8.89
N ALA A 64 -4.81 0.61 -7.69
CA ALA A 64 -4.51 -0.34 -6.61
C ALA A 64 -5.82 -0.80 -5.95
N CYS A 65 -6.39 -1.89 -6.41
CA CYS A 65 -7.58 -2.49 -5.81
C CYS A 65 -7.16 -3.46 -4.70
N GLY A 66 -6.99 -2.93 -3.50
CA GLY A 66 -6.46 -3.67 -2.36
C GLY A 66 -6.31 -2.82 -1.12
N GLY A 67 -5.43 -3.22 -0.21
CA GLY A 67 -5.01 -2.43 0.95
C GLY A 67 -3.67 -1.73 0.70
N ASP A 68 -3.10 -1.15 1.77
CA ASP A 68 -1.84 -0.40 1.75
C ASP A 68 -0.68 -1.23 1.18
N GLY A 69 -0.66 -2.54 1.42
CA GLY A 69 0.32 -3.46 0.84
C GLY A 69 0.24 -3.55 -0.70
N THR A 70 -0.97 -3.60 -1.26
CA THR A 70 -1.16 -3.61 -2.72
C THR A 70 -0.76 -2.28 -3.34
N LEU A 71 -1.13 -1.17 -2.69
CA LEU A 71 -0.71 0.16 -3.08
C LEU A 71 0.82 0.30 -3.07
N ASN A 72 1.47 -0.20 -2.01
CA ASN A 72 2.93 -0.18 -1.91
C ASN A 72 3.61 -1.03 -3.00
N GLU A 73 3.08 -2.22 -3.33
CA GLU A 73 3.61 -3.03 -4.44
C GLU A 73 3.55 -2.26 -5.77
N ILE A 74 2.41 -1.62 -6.08
CA ILE A 74 2.24 -0.84 -7.30
C ILE A 74 3.19 0.36 -7.31
N LEU A 75 3.33 1.06 -6.18
CA LEU A 75 4.32 2.14 -6.04
C LEU A 75 5.73 1.68 -6.39
N GLN A 76 6.16 0.53 -5.84
CA GLN A 76 7.50 -0.01 -6.15
C GLN A 76 7.71 -0.27 -7.66
N GLY A 77 6.65 -0.61 -8.37
CA GLY A 77 6.69 -0.84 -9.82
C GLY A 77 6.64 0.44 -10.67
N THR A 78 6.12 1.54 -10.12
CA THR A 78 5.89 2.79 -10.86
C THR A 78 6.92 3.88 -10.58
N VAL A 79 7.63 3.80 -9.46
CA VAL A 79 8.64 4.82 -9.11
C VAL A 79 9.70 4.95 -10.21
N GLY A 80 9.89 6.19 -10.67
CA GLY A 80 10.79 6.50 -11.77
C GLY A 80 10.14 6.52 -13.15
N HIS A 81 8.85 6.23 -13.25
CA HIS A 81 8.06 6.27 -14.48
C HIS A 81 7.08 7.47 -14.47
N PRO A 82 7.46 8.62 -15.05
CA PRO A 82 6.63 9.84 -15.00
C PRO A 82 5.33 9.74 -15.81
N ASN A 83 5.20 8.73 -16.65
CA ASN A 83 4.01 8.42 -17.43
C ASN A 83 2.96 7.60 -16.66
N ALA A 84 3.27 7.18 -15.42
CA ALA A 84 2.38 6.37 -14.62
C ALA A 84 1.79 7.14 -13.45
N ALA A 85 0.46 7.08 -13.30
CA ALA A 85 -0.27 7.58 -12.14
C ALA A 85 -0.93 6.44 -11.37
N ILE A 86 -1.09 6.59 -10.06
CA ILE A 86 -1.69 5.57 -9.20
C ILE A 86 -3.01 6.09 -8.63
N GLY A 87 -4.09 5.32 -8.86
CA GLY A 87 -5.36 5.45 -8.18
C GLY A 87 -5.49 4.40 -7.07
N CYS A 88 -6.34 4.66 -6.08
CA CYS A 88 -6.57 3.75 -4.95
C CYS A 88 -8.03 3.32 -4.90
N VAL A 89 -8.29 2.01 -4.89
CA VAL A 89 -9.62 1.42 -4.62
C VAL A 89 -9.49 0.58 -3.35
N PRO A 90 -9.80 1.14 -2.18
CA PRO A 90 -9.47 0.56 -0.88
C PRO A 90 -10.37 -0.64 -0.56
N CYS A 91 -9.80 -1.84 -0.58
CA CYS A 91 -10.47 -3.11 -0.27
C CYS A 91 -9.81 -3.84 0.92
N GLY A 92 -8.74 -3.29 1.49
CA GLY A 92 -8.02 -3.85 2.63
C GLY A 92 -8.68 -3.56 3.97
N SER A 93 -8.06 -4.02 5.05
CA SER A 93 -8.55 -3.80 6.41
C SER A 93 -8.07 -2.49 7.03
N GLY A 94 -6.92 -1.95 6.61
CA GLY A 94 -6.37 -0.67 7.08
C GLY A 94 -6.81 0.46 6.16
N ASN A 95 -6.20 0.52 4.99
CA ASN A 95 -6.37 1.57 3.98
C ASN A 95 -6.02 2.96 4.54
N ASP A 96 -4.88 3.03 5.21
CA ASP A 96 -4.48 4.21 5.98
C ASP A 96 -4.09 5.37 5.06
N TYR A 97 -3.41 5.07 3.96
CA TYR A 97 -2.98 6.09 3.00
C TYR A 97 -4.14 6.94 2.44
N VAL A 98 -5.26 6.32 2.06
CA VAL A 98 -6.40 7.05 1.46
C VAL A 98 -7.05 8.02 2.44
N ARG A 99 -6.93 7.78 3.75
CA ARG A 99 -7.46 8.67 4.79
C ARG A 99 -6.76 10.02 4.84
N ASN A 100 -5.55 10.13 4.28
CA ASN A 100 -4.85 11.40 4.17
C ASN A 100 -5.53 12.37 3.18
N PHE A 101 -6.36 11.84 2.27
CA PHE A 101 -6.95 12.60 1.16
C PHE A 101 -8.49 12.64 1.19
N GLY A 102 -9.12 11.83 2.01
CA GLY A 102 -10.57 11.78 2.10
C GLY A 102 -11.13 10.54 2.81
N THR A 103 -12.38 10.26 2.54
CA THR A 103 -13.06 9.08 3.08
C THR A 103 -12.89 7.88 2.17
N GLN A 104 -12.90 6.67 2.74
CA GLN A 104 -12.87 5.44 1.96
C GLN A 104 -13.99 5.37 0.91
N ALA A 105 -15.18 5.90 1.24
CA ALA A 105 -16.32 5.93 0.32
C ALA A 105 -16.04 6.74 -0.96
N GLN A 106 -15.32 7.87 -0.85
CA GLN A 106 -14.91 8.67 -2.01
C GLN A 106 -13.97 7.90 -2.94
N PHE A 107 -13.08 7.10 -2.38
CA PHE A 107 -12.15 6.27 -3.16
C PHE A 107 -12.80 5.00 -3.75
N LEU A 108 -13.97 4.61 -3.28
CA LEU A 108 -14.77 3.53 -3.87
C LEU A 108 -15.69 4.01 -5.02
N ASP A 109 -15.80 5.31 -5.22
CA ASP A 109 -16.53 5.89 -6.35
C ASP A 109 -15.69 5.75 -7.63
N LEU A 110 -15.92 4.69 -8.37
CA LEU A 110 -15.18 4.39 -9.60
C LEU A 110 -15.47 5.38 -10.73
N ASP A 111 -16.64 5.99 -10.77
CA ASP A 111 -16.96 7.02 -11.77
C ASP A 111 -16.08 8.26 -11.53
N ALA A 112 -15.96 8.69 -10.28
CA ALA A 112 -15.06 9.78 -9.90
C ALA A 112 -13.58 9.43 -10.15
N GLN A 113 -13.15 8.22 -9.82
CA GLN A 113 -11.78 7.75 -10.04
C GLN A 113 -11.36 7.78 -11.52
N LEU A 114 -12.25 7.37 -12.42
CA LEU A 114 -11.94 7.30 -13.86
C LEU A 114 -11.77 8.67 -14.54
N VAL A 115 -12.31 9.73 -13.93
CA VAL A 115 -12.20 11.10 -14.46
C VAL A 115 -11.28 11.99 -13.62
N ALA A 116 -10.75 11.47 -12.53
CA ALA A 116 -9.86 12.20 -11.64
C ALA A 116 -8.54 12.59 -12.35
N GLN A 117 -8.05 13.77 -12.00
CA GLN A 117 -6.73 14.20 -12.47
C GLN A 117 -5.66 13.82 -11.42
N PRO A 118 -4.53 13.27 -11.85
CA PRO A 118 -3.46 12.95 -10.93
C PRO A 118 -2.80 14.22 -10.37
N PHE A 119 -2.30 14.13 -9.17
CA PHE A 119 -1.45 15.14 -8.55
C PHE A 119 -0.13 14.53 -8.09
N ALA A 120 0.88 15.37 -7.93
CA ALA A 120 2.18 14.91 -7.42
C ALA A 120 2.08 14.62 -5.92
N ALA A 121 2.54 13.45 -5.51
CA ALA A 121 2.63 13.05 -4.12
C ALA A 121 4.09 12.70 -3.78
N ASP A 122 4.52 13.09 -2.59
CA ASP A 122 5.84 12.76 -2.09
C ASP A 122 5.95 11.27 -1.73
N VAL A 123 7.15 10.75 -1.78
CA VAL A 123 7.47 9.38 -1.35
C VAL A 123 8.72 9.37 -0.47
N ILE A 124 8.75 8.49 0.52
CA ILE A 124 9.94 8.23 1.33
C ILE A 124 10.82 7.27 0.53
N ARG A 125 12.01 7.70 0.12
CA ARG A 125 12.96 6.84 -0.60
C ARG A 125 13.99 6.26 0.36
N THR A 126 14.21 4.96 0.26
CA THR A 126 15.25 4.23 1.01
C THR A 126 16.09 3.38 0.05
N PRO A 127 17.25 2.85 0.49
CA PRO A 127 18.04 1.92 -0.32
C PRO A 127 17.28 0.63 -0.69
N GLN A 128 16.24 0.27 0.07
CA GLN A 128 15.45 -0.95 -0.14
C GLN A 128 14.20 -0.74 -0.98
N GLY A 129 13.81 0.53 -1.25
CA GLY A 129 12.61 0.86 -2.01
C GLY A 129 11.99 2.18 -1.58
N CYS A 130 10.71 2.34 -1.84
CA CYS A 130 9.95 3.55 -1.51
C CYS A 130 8.80 3.24 -0.55
N GLY A 131 8.49 4.20 0.31
CA GLY A 131 7.28 4.20 1.14
C GLY A 131 6.41 5.39 0.81
N ILE A 132 5.10 5.23 0.89
CA ILE A 132 4.17 6.30 0.55
C ILE A 132 3.56 6.97 1.79
N ASP A 133 3.48 6.26 2.90
CA ASP A 133 2.83 6.73 4.13
C ASP A 133 3.80 6.82 5.30
N ILE A 134 4.19 5.71 5.90
CA ILE A 134 5.09 5.66 7.04
C ILE A 134 6.19 4.62 6.83
N TYR A 135 7.39 4.98 7.20
CA TYR A 135 8.55 4.09 7.26
C TYR A 135 9.00 3.97 8.71
N ALA A 136 8.80 2.79 9.31
CA ALA A 136 9.12 2.57 10.71
C ALA A 136 10.25 1.57 10.90
N ALA A 137 11.03 1.76 11.96
CA ALA A 137 12.06 0.85 12.43
C ALA A 137 11.96 0.70 13.95
N GLY A 138 12.42 -0.43 14.49
CA GLY A 138 12.36 -0.73 15.92
C GLY A 138 11.16 -1.57 16.29
N ILE A 139 10.56 -1.29 17.47
CA ILE A 139 9.50 -2.15 18.04
C ILE A 139 8.28 -2.28 17.13
N ASP A 140 7.88 -1.21 16.47
CA ASP A 140 6.73 -1.20 15.57
C ASP A 140 6.95 -2.14 14.37
N ALA A 141 8.11 -2.02 13.72
CA ALA A 141 8.51 -2.92 12.65
C ALA A 141 8.61 -4.40 13.12
N GLN A 142 9.05 -4.64 14.36
CA GLN A 142 9.08 -5.98 14.93
C GLN A 142 7.68 -6.54 15.12
N VAL A 143 6.75 -5.73 15.64
CA VAL A 143 5.34 -6.11 15.79
C VAL A 143 4.74 -6.44 14.43
N ALA A 144 4.87 -5.55 13.45
CA ALA A 144 4.33 -5.75 12.10
C ALA A 144 4.87 -7.03 11.45
N ASN A 145 6.17 -7.28 11.53
CA ASN A 145 6.82 -8.47 10.99
C ASN A 145 6.48 -9.77 11.76
N GLY A 146 6.09 -9.68 13.02
CA GLY A 146 5.69 -10.82 13.85
C GLY A 146 4.28 -11.32 13.55
N ILE A 147 3.36 -10.46 13.12
CA ILE A 147 1.95 -10.80 12.88
C ILE A 147 1.77 -12.01 11.93
N PRO A 148 2.44 -12.10 10.77
CA PRO A 148 2.29 -13.24 9.87
C PRO A 148 2.70 -14.58 10.50
N LYS A 149 3.68 -14.58 11.40
CA LYS A 149 4.12 -15.76 12.15
C LYS A 149 2.98 -16.25 13.06
N TRP A 150 2.38 -15.37 13.82
CA TRP A 150 1.31 -15.69 14.76
C TRP A 150 0.00 -16.07 14.07
N ARG A 151 -0.30 -15.51 12.89
CA ARG A 151 -1.47 -15.90 12.09
C ARG A 151 -1.42 -17.34 11.58
N ARG A 152 -0.24 -17.99 11.56
CA ARG A 152 -0.09 -19.41 11.18
C ARG A 152 -0.40 -20.36 12.33
N VAL A 153 -0.52 -19.85 13.55
CA VAL A 153 -0.86 -20.68 14.71
C VAL A 153 -2.38 -20.91 14.74
N PRO A 154 -2.86 -22.17 14.89
CA PRO A 154 -4.28 -22.45 15.00
C PRO A 154 -4.96 -21.59 16.08
N PHE A 155 -6.15 -21.11 15.81
CA PHE A 155 -6.96 -20.25 16.68
C PHE A 155 -6.40 -18.84 16.96
N CYS A 156 -5.26 -18.46 16.38
CA CYS A 156 -4.70 -17.11 16.46
C CYS A 156 -5.19 -16.26 15.30
N GLY A 157 -6.38 -15.68 15.41
CA GLY A 157 -6.93 -14.71 14.43
C GLY A 157 -6.40 -13.29 14.64
N GLY A 158 -6.79 -12.37 13.76
CA GLY A 158 -6.24 -11.01 13.63
C GLY A 158 -5.80 -10.31 14.92
N THR A 159 -6.71 -10.03 15.86
CA THR A 159 -6.38 -9.33 17.12
C THR A 159 -5.45 -10.15 18.01
N THR A 160 -5.66 -11.47 18.11
CA THR A 160 -4.81 -12.34 18.93
C THR A 160 -3.38 -12.41 18.39
N ALA A 161 -3.21 -12.52 17.07
CA ALA A 161 -1.90 -12.52 16.44
C ALA A 161 -1.17 -11.19 16.65
N TYR A 162 -1.89 -10.08 16.60
CA TYR A 162 -1.36 -8.75 16.88
C TYR A 162 -0.89 -8.63 18.34
N THR A 163 -1.73 -9.02 19.31
CA THR A 163 -1.39 -8.98 20.74
C THR A 163 -0.17 -9.85 21.06
N LEU A 164 -0.09 -11.08 20.49
CA LEU A 164 1.05 -11.95 20.69
C LEU A 164 2.33 -11.39 20.07
N SER A 165 2.22 -10.72 18.92
CA SER A 165 3.35 -10.03 18.31
C SER A 165 3.86 -8.88 19.17
N ILE A 166 2.97 -8.10 19.80
CA ILE A 166 3.35 -7.06 20.77
C ILE A 166 4.09 -7.67 21.96
N LEU A 167 3.54 -8.74 22.55
CA LEU A 167 4.17 -9.39 23.71
C LEU A 167 5.56 -9.93 23.35
N GLU A 168 5.72 -10.55 22.18
CA GLU A 168 7.02 -11.02 21.69
C GLU A 168 7.98 -9.84 21.51
N ALA A 169 7.55 -8.74 20.92
CA ALA A 169 8.38 -7.57 20.70
C ALA A 169 8.82 -6.92 22.01
N VAL A 170 7.93 -6.81 23.00
CA VAL A 170 8.24 -6.27 24.34
C VAL A 170 9.20 -7.18 25.12
N CYS A 171 9.09 -8.49 24.96
CA CYS A 171 9.99 -9.45 25.61
C CYS A 171 11.36 -9.58 24.89
N SER A 172 11.50 -9.04 23.69
CA SER A 172 12.74 -9.03 22.93
C SER A 172 13.57 -7.76 23.20
N THR A 173 14.77 -7.67 22.61
CA THR A 173 15.57 -6.45 22.68
C THR A 173 14.98 -5.43 21.71
N PHE A 174 14.21 -4.49 22.23
CA PHE A 174 13.55 -3.42 21.47
C PHE A 174 14.31 -2.06 21.51
N ARG A 175 15.55 -2.07 21.99
CA ARG A 175 16.39 -0.87 22.07
C ARG A 175 17.51 -0.97 21.03
N HIS A 176 17.58 0.02 20.17
CA HIS A 176 18.55 0.07 19.08
C HIS A 176 19.36 1.37 19.17
N ARG A 177 20.69 1.26 19.20
CA ARG A 177 21.55 2.43 19.08
C ARG A 177 21.53 2.89 17.63
N LEU A 178 21.00 4.07 17.39
CA LEU A 178 20.87 4.66 16.05
C LEU A 178 21.60 5.99 16.00
N ARG A 179 22.22 6.25 14.87
CA ARG A 179 22.70 7.57 14.50
C ARG A 179 21.78 8.10 13.40
N ILE A 180 21.09 9.19 13.70
CA ILE A 180 20.14 9.83 12.81
C ILE A 180 20.77 11.15 12.36
N THR A 181 20.87 11.37 11.06
CA THR A 181 21.29 12.65 10.48
C THR A 181 20.10 13.20 9.70
N ALA A 182 19.65 14.37 10.08
CA ALA A 182 18.58 15.09 9.40
C ALA A 182 19.09 16.50 9.10
N ASP A 183 19.30 16.79 7.83
CA ASP A 183 19.96 17.99 7.34
C ASP A 183 21.32 18.20 8.05
N ASP A 184 21.49 19.31 8.77
CA ASP A 184 22.70 19.64 9.51
C ASP A 184 22.71 19.12 10.96
N ARG A 185 21.65 18.40 11.38
CA ARG A 185 21.52 17.90 12.75
C ARG A 185 21.86 16.43 12.82
N GLN A 186 22.63 16.08 13.83
CA GLN A 186 22.97 14.70 14.13
C GLN A 186 22.54 14.35 15.55
N LEU A 187 21.86 13.23 15.69
CA LEU A 187 21.42 12.66 16.96
C LEU A 187 21.92 11.23 17.04
N GLU A 188 22.61 10.89 18.13
CA GLU A 188 23.03 9.51 18.41
C GLU A 188 22.53 9.13 19.80
N ASP A 189 21.64 8.16 19.87
CA ASP A 189 21.08 7.68 21.12
C ASP A 189 20.53 6.25 20.94
N THR A 190 19.94 5.72 22.02
CA THR A 190 19.26 4.43 22.04
C THR A 190 17.76 4.65 21.92
N PHE A 191 17.18 4.20 20.82
CA PHE A 191 15.78 4.38 20.48
C PHE A 191 15.01 3.07 20.58
N MET A 192 13.74 3.16 20.96
CA MET A 192 12.79 2.05 20.87
C MET A 192 12.16 1.98 19.49
N MET A 193 11.91 3.13 18.88
CA MET A 193 11.25 3.27 17.60
C MET A 193 11.78 4.50 16.87
N LEU A 194 11.87 4.39 15.55
CA LEU A 194 12.03 5.50 14.63
C LEU A 194 10.90 5.41 13.59
N ALA A 195 10.18 6.49 13.39
CA ALA A 195 9.20 6.60 12.32
C ALA A 195 9.50 7.84 11.46
N VAL A 196 9.48 7.64 10.15
CA VAL A 196 9.51 8.71 9.16
C VAL A 196 8.13 8.72 8.50
N CYS A 197 7.39 9.80 8.68
CA CYS A 197 6.00 9.92 8.27
C CYS A 197 5.89 10.86 7.07
N ASN A 198 5.18 10.41 6.03
CA ASN A 198 4.75 11.18 4.87
C ASN A 198 3.22 11.39 4.88
N GLY A 199 2.51 10.57 5.63
CA GLY A 199 1.07 10.67 5.90
C GLY A 199 0.77 11.19 7.30
N GLN A 200 -0.52 11.42 7.56
CA GLN A 200 -1.05 11.91 8.84
C GLN A 200 -1.73 10.80 9.66
N GLN A 201 -1.88 9.61 9.09
CA GLN A 201 -2.55 8.47 9.71
C GLN A 201 -1.54 7.39 10.08
N TYR A 202 -1.74 6.81 11.28
CA TYR A 202 -0.88 5.77 11.82
C TYR A 202 -1.72 4.70 12.54
#